data_484ccd4172b7f1c76638f08484338815
#
_entry.id   484ccd4172b7f1c76638f08484338815
#
_cell.length_a   1.000
_cell.length_b   1.000
_cell.length_c   1.000
_cell.angle_alpha   90.00
_cell.angle_beta   90.00
_cell.angle_gamma   90.00
#
_symmetry.space_group_name_H-M   'P 1'
#
loop_
_entity.id
_entity.type
_entity.pdbx_description
1 polymer ?
#
loop_
_entity_poly.entity_id
_entity_poly.type
_entity_poly.pdbx_seq_one_letter_code
_entity_poly.pdbx_strand_id
1 'polypeptide(L)'
;MLNYIKSDFFYIIMFSFIEKGKRLKILKYNKGLQNKVDINIKHYIVNSGRYIIYEPKGKGKEYNGFTDDLIYEGEYLNGERNGQGKEYDKLGKLTYEGEFKNGKRNGQGKMYMNNRLVYEGEFKNGKRNGKGKSFLRGKLMFEGDIIDDELTKGKYYDEEGNIIKEGDDGNGLRTYFDYSDKPIFVGEFLNWRANGKGKEYYPGTDELLFEGEYLNGKRNGKGKEYIYFGKFFLMYEGEFLDGKRNGKGKLCFKDGSTFLEGEYINGILWNAKIYDEDEVVCEMKNGKGIIRDVGINEKKEGIFLVREYLNGEANGKGEVCDGDGKLIFEGEYLNNKRNGKGKEYNGKGKLIFEGEYLDDHRIKGKEYRYGQLEFEGEYLFDKKFNGKGFDENGNIKYELINGNGTVIMFYEDSSIYEGELKNGIRNGKGRVYYNGSLLYQGEFKNGKANGKGKEFDKFGKLVYDGEYLNGKITGQGKLFMNGKLLYEGELLNGKINGKGKTYYNGELIFEGVFLDGKKWKGKGKEYQNGEIIFEGEFLEGK
;
A
#
# COMPACT_ATOMS: atom_id res chain seq x y z
N MET A 1 37.16 17.66 -3.61
CA MET A 1 36.86 17.92 -5.03
C MET A 1 35.51 18.65 -5.23
N LEU A 2 34.41 18.24 -4.60
CA LEU A 2 33.08 18.86 -4.75
C LEU A 2 32.99 20.34 -4.28
N ASN A 3 33.82 20.80 -3.39
CA ASN A 3 33.75 22.16 -2.84
C ASN A 3 34.21 23.28 -3.83
N TYR A 4 34.77 22.92 -4.99
CA TYR A 4 35.25 23.88 -6.00
C TYR A 4 34.23 24.17 -7.10
N ILE A 5 33.07 23.45 -7.11
CA ILE A 5 32.04 23.65 -8.10
C ILE A 5 31.13 24.79 -7.63
N LYS A 6 31.09 25.89 -8.39
CA LYS A 6 30.32 27.11 -8.02
C LYS A 6 28.86 27.09 -8.51
N SER A 7 28.51 26.23 -9.46
CA SER A 7 27.16 26.18 -10.04
C SER A 7 26.26 25.19 -9.33
N ASP A 8 25.19 25.66 -8.69
CA ASP A 8 24.18 24.81 -8.06
C ASP A 8 23.45 23.93 -9.10
N PHE A 9 23.27 24.44 -10.32
CA PHE A 9 22.73 23.70 -11.45
C PHE A 9 23.57 22.45 -11.80
N PHE A 10 24.91 22.55 -11.73
CA PHE A 10 25.78 21.40 -11.96
C PHE A 10 25.63 20.35 -10.87
N TYR A 11 25.45 20.74 -9.60
CA TYR A 11 25.14 19.78 -8.54
C TYR A 11 23.83 19.06 -8.75
N ILE A 12 22.79 19.79 -9.16
CA ILE A 12 21.46 19.19 -9.44
C ILE A 12 21.60 18.13 -10.53
N ILE A 13 22.26 18.46 -11.65
CA ILE A 13 22.48 17.51 -12.75
C ILE A 13 23.33 16.32 -12.28
N MET A 14 24.46 16.55 -11.63
CA MET A 14 25.34 15.48 -11.17
C MET A 14 24.63 14.52 -10.21
N PHE A 15 23.82 15.05 -9.29
CA PHE A 15 23.06 14.23 -8.36
C PHE A 15 21.83 13.57 -9.00
N SER A 16 21.32 14.05 -10.14
CA SER A 16 20.21 13.41 -10.85
C SER A 16 20.60 12.02 -11.41
N PHE A 17 21.89 11.79 -11.70
CA PHE A 17 22.38 10.48 -12.15
C PHE A 17 22.59 9.47 -11.02
N ILE A 18 22.45 9.87 -9.75
CA ILE A 18 22.63 8.99 -8.61
C ILE A 18 21.25 8.52 -8.14
N GLU A 19 21.07 7.21 -8.00
CA GLU A 19 19.89 6.62 -7.38
C GLU A 19 19.51 7.35 -6.09
N LYS A 20 18.23 7.70 -5.92
CA LYS A 20 17.75 8.59 -4.85
C LYS A 20 18.19 8.17 -3.45
N GLY A 21 18.08 6.89 -3.11
CA GLY A 21 18.51 6.38 -1.80
C GLY A 21 20.00 6.57 -1.54
N LYS A 22 20.84 6.40 -2.57
CA LYS A 22 22.28 6.65 -2.51
C LYS A 22 22.59 8.14 -2.42
N ARG A 23 21.87 8.99 -3.18
CA ARG A 23 21.96 10.45 -3.14
C ARG A 23 21.69 10.99 -1.74
N LEU A 24 20.58 10.59 -1.12
CA LEU A 24 20.23 11.00 0.23
C LEU A 24 21.28 10.55 1.26
N LYS A 25 21.85 9.35 1.14
CA LYS A 25 22.94 8.87 2.00
C LYS A 25 24.19 9.74 1.88
N ILE A 26 24.57 10.14 0.66
CA ILE A 26 25.74 11.02 0.41
C ILE A 26 25.53 12.40 1.03
N LEU A 27 24.31 12.93 0.92
CA LEU A 27 23.96 14.27 1.39
C LEU A 27 23.69 14.34 2.90
N LYS A 28 23.36 13.24 3.55
CA LYS A 28 22.90 13.15 4.95
C LYS A 28 23.78 13.93 5.94
N TYR A 29 25.09 13.92 5.74
CA TYR A 29 26.06 14.51 6.66
C TYR A 29 26.69 15.80 6.12
N ASN A 30 26.21 16.35 5.00
CA ASN A 30 26.75 17.57 4.40
C ASN A 30 25.68 18.65 4.20
N LYS A 31 25.51 19.49 5.23
CA LYS A 31 24.51 20.57 5.23
C LYS A 31 24.71 21.59 4.09
N GLY A 32 25.96 21.86 3.69
CA GLY A 32 26.25 22.75 2.58
C GLY A 32 25.78 22.22 1.23
N LEU A 33 25.96 20.91 0.99
CA LEU A 33 25.44 20.26 -0.21
C LEU A 33 23.91 20.11 -0.17
N GLN A 34 23.32 19.83 1.00
CA GLN A 34 21.85 19.79 1.15
C GLN A 34 21.20 21.12 0.71
N ASN A 35 21.76 22.24 1.15
CA ASN A 35 21.25 23.56 0.78
C ASN A 35 21.40 23.84 -0.73
N LYS A 36 22.50 23.41 -1.36
CA LYS A 36 22.74 23.61 -2.79
C LYS A 36 21.81 22.84 -3.71
N VAL A 37 21.33 21.66 -3.26
CA VAL A 37 20.38 20.81 -4.01
C VAL A 37 18.98 20.85 -3.40
N ASP A 38 18.71 21.83 -2.53
CA ASP A 38 17.43 22.06 -1.84
C ASP A 38 16.88 20.80 -1.16
N ILE A 39 17.74 20.02 -0.52
CA ILE A 39 17.35 18.81 0.21
C ILE A 39 17.33 19.11 1.71
N ASN A 40 16.20 18.89 2.35
CA ASN A 40 15.95 19.06 3.78
C ASN A 40 15.45 17.77 4.43
N ILE A 41 15.16 17.81 5.72
CA ILE A 41 14.70 16.63 6.49
C ILE A 41 13.41 16.02 5.93
N LYS A 42 12.51 16.83 5.35
CA LYS A 42 11.25 16.35 4.74
C LYS A 42 11.53 15.40 3.57
N HIS A 43 12.55 15.67 2.76
CA HIS A 43 12.95 14.79 1.66
C HIS A 43 13.33 13.39 2.16
N TYR A 44 14.01 13.31 3.31
CA TYR A 44 14.37 12.02 3.91
C TYR A 44 13.17 11.29 4.48
N ILE A 45 12.26 12.01 5.13
CA ILE A 45 11.04 11.46 5.71
C ILE A 45 10.12 10.93 4.61
N VAL A 46 9.81 11.74 3.60
CA VAL A 46 8.95 11.35 2.47
C VAL A 46 9.56 10.20 1.69
N ASN A 47 10.89 10.23 1.44
CA ASN A 47 11.56 9.13 0.75
C ASN A 47 11.52 7.81 1.52
N SER A 48 11.52 7.85 2.86
CA SER A 48 11.41 6.62 3.65
C SER A 48 10.02 5.99 3.54
N GLY A 49 8.97 6.81 3.33
CA GLY A 49 7.58 6.38 3.28
C GLY A 49 7.05 5.81 4.59
N ARG A 50 7.78 6.00 5.70
CA ARG A 50 7.49 5.35 6.99
C ARG A 50 7.95 6.17 8.18
N TYR A 51 7.36 5.90 9.35
CA TYR A 51 7.80 6.45 10.63
C TYR A 51 7.83 5.37 11.70
N ILE A 52 8.62 5.59 12.76
CA ILE A 52 8.82 4.63 13.84
C ILE A 52 8.41 5.29 15.16
N ILE A 53 7.60 4.59 15.95
CA ILE A 53 7.30 4.92 17.35
C ILE A 53 8.16 4.00 18.19
N TYR A 54 9.18 4.56 18.85
CA TYR A 54 10.04 3.80 19.75
C TYR A 54 9.35 3.52 21.09
N GLU A 55 9.56 2.32 21.59
CA GLU A 55 9.12 1.84 22.89
C GLU A 55 10.34 1.62 23.81
N PRO A 56 10.16 1.50 25.13
CA PRO A 56 11.24 1.18 26.05
C PRO A 56 11.97 -0.13 25.68
N LYS A 57 13.23 -0.25 26.11
CA LYS A 57 14.09 -1.43 25.93
C LYS A 57 14.44 -1.75 24.46
N GLY A 58 14.58 -0.73 23.61
CA GLY A 58 15.02 -0.90 22.24
C GLY A 58 13.97 -1.51 21.30
N LYS A 59 12.70 -1.54 21.69
CA LYS A 59 11.59 -1.96 20.85
C LYS A 59 10.96 -0.79 20.10
N GLY A 60 10.22 -1.07 19.05
CA GLY A 60 9.48 -0.06 18.32
C GLY A 60 8.46 -0.65 17.36
N LYS A 61 7.57 0.23 16.92
CA LYS A 61 6.55 -0.05 15.91
C LYS A 61 6.76 0.87 14.71
N GLU A 62 6.83 0.30 13.54
CA GLU A 62 7.03 1.01 12.29
C GLU A 62 5.74 1.01 11.50
N TYR A 63 5.35 2.18 11.02
CA TYR A 63 4.11 2.43 10.32
C TYR A 63 4.37 2.96 8.91
N ASN A 64 3.49 2.64 7.98
CA ASN A 64 3.44 3.31 6.69
C ASN A 64 3.08 4.79 6.90
N GLY A 65 3.90 5.71 6.40
CA GLY A 65 3.71 7.15 6.59
C GLY A 65 2.44 7.71 5.93
N PHE A 66 1.95 7.07 4.88
CA PHE A 66 0.77 7.50 4.12
C PHE A 66 -0.52 6.91 4.67
N THR A 67 -0.53 5.61 5.00
CA THR A 67 -1.75 4.87 5.39
C THR A 67 -1.88 4.63 6.89
N ASP A 68 -0.79 4.85 7.66
CA ASP A 68 -0.69 4.54 9.09
C ASP A 68 -0.84 3.06 9.44
N ASP A 69 -0.70 2.17 8.45
CA ASP A 69 -0.72 0.74 8.70
C ASP A 69 0.57 0.32 9.40
N LEU A 70 0.43 -0.57 10.40
CA LEU A 70 1.58 -1.19 11.06
C LEU A 70 2.26 -2.14 10.05
N ILE A 71 3.54 -1.90 9.76
CA ILE A 71 4.34 -2.71 8.86
C ILE A 71 5.38 -3.57 9.58
N TYR A 72 5.78 -3.17 10.79
CA TYR A 72 6.72 -3.94 11.59
C TYR A 72 6.56 -3.60 13.08
N GLU A 73 6.73 -4.59 13.94
CA GLU A 73 6.99 -4.41 15.38
C GLU A 73 8.10 -5.34 15.83
N GLY A 74 9.01 -4.84 16.67
CA GLY A 74 10.13 -5.64 17.16
C GLY A 74 11.27 -4.81 17.72
N GLU A 75 12.43 -5.43 17.77
CA GLU A 75 13.64 -4.84 18.31
C GLU A 75 14.38 -3.99 17.26
N TYR A 76 15.01 -2.91 17.75
CA TYR A 76 15.79 -1.97 16.97
C TYR A 76 17.16 -1.74 17.59
N LEU A 77 18.17 -1.63 16.74
CA LEU A 77 19.52 -1.20 17.10
C LEU A 77 19.99 -0.14 16.11
N ASN A 78 20.43 1.03 16.60
CA ASN A 78 20.89 2.15 15.78
C ASN A 78 19.90 2.58 14.68
N GLY A 79 18.59 2.51 14.96
CA GLY A 79 17.53 2.88 14.01
C GLY A 79 17.21 1.83 12.94
N GLU A 80 17.83 0.65 13.00
CA GLU A 80 17.55 -0.46 12.10
C GLU A 80 16.90 -1.62 12.86
N ARG A 81 16.01 -2.38 12.20
CA ARG A 81 15.40 -3.61 12.74
C ARG A 81 16.52 -4.58 13.09
N ASN A 82 16.55 -5.07 14.33
CA ASN A 82 17.60 -5.94 14.82
C ASN A 82 17.08 -6.77 16.00
N GLY A 83 17.35 -8.08 16.05
CA GLY A 83 16.78 -8.98 17.03
C GLY A 83 15.43 -9.55 16.57
N GLN A 84 14.52 -9.83 17.51
CA GLN A 84 13.22 -10.43 17.21
C GLN A 84 12.21 -9.40 16.69
N GLY A 85 11.43 -9.77 15.66
CA GLY A 85 10.41 -8.89 15.11
C GLY A 85 9.37 -9.59 14.25
N LYS A 86 8.31 -8.83 13.93
CA LYS A 86 7.17 -9.26 13.12
C LYS A 86 6.90 -8.24 12.03
N GLU A 87 6.65 -8.72 10.81
CA GLU A 87 6.23 -7.90 9.67
C GLU A 87 4.78 -8.18 9.30
N TYR A 88 4.10 -7.15 8.84
CA TYR A 88 2.69 -7.18 8.48
C TYR A 88 2.46 -6.67 7.05
N ASP A 89 1.45 -7.18 6.37
CA ASP A 89 0.97 -6.65 5.10
C ASP A 89 0.04 -5.43 5.30
N LYS A 90 -0.37 -4.81 4.20
CA LYS A 90 -1.29 -3.65 4.20
C LYS A 90 -2.69 -3.95 4.78
N LEU A 91 -3.04 -5.22 4.96
CA LEU A 91 -4.29 -5.66 5.59
C LEU A 91 -4.10 -5.99 7.09
N GLY A 92 -2.89 -5.77 7.63
CA GLY A 92 -2.53 -6.06 9.02
C GLY A 92 -2.34 -7.55 9.31
N LYS A 93 -2.18 -8.39 8.28
CA LYS A 93 -1.90 -9.83 8.45
C LYS A 93 -0.40 -10.04 8.63
N LEU A 94 -0.04 -10.94 9.55
CA LEU A 94 1.34 -11.35 9.78
C LEU A 94 1.91 -11.99 8.50
N THR A 95 3.07 -11.50 8.06
CA THR A 95 3.80 -12.05 6.89
C THR A 95 5.13 -12.69 7.26
N TYR A 96 5.74 -12.24 8.36
CA TYR A 96 6.98 -12.80 8.86
C TYR A 96 7.09 -12.61 10.37
N GLU A 97 7.65 -13.60 11.06
CA GLU A 97 8.16 -13.46 12.43
C GLU A 97 9.51 -14.18 12.54
N GLY A 98 10.47 -13.54 13.20
CA GLY A 98 11.80 -14.11 13.37
C GLY A 98 12.88 -13.07 13.61
N GLU A 99 14.11 -13.48 13.33
CA GLU A 99 15.29 -12.68 13.59
C GLU A 99 15.60 -11.69 12.47
N PHE A 100 16.08 -10.51 12.87
CA PHE A 100 16.53 -9.42 12.00
C PHE A 100 17.96 -9.01 12.34
N LYS A 101 18.70 -8.60 11.33
CA LYS A 101 20.01 -7.99 11.47
C LYS A 101 20.21 -6.90 10.42
N ASN A 102 20.56 -5.68 10.88
CA ASN A 102 20.77 -4.52 10.00
C ASN A 102 19.59 -4.28 9.02
N GLY A 103 18.36 -4.30 9.55
CA GLY A 103 17.15 -4.05 8.78
C GLY A 103 16.65 -5.20 7.91
N LYS A 104 17.34 -6.35 7.87
CA LYS A 104 16.99 -7.51 7.02
C LYS A 104 16.70 -8.74 7.85
N ARG A 105 15.78 -9.60 7.37
CA ARG A 105 15.56 -10.93 7.93
C ARG A 105 16.87 -11.72 7.94
N ASN A 106 17.25 -12.29 9.09
CA ASN A 106 18.54 -12.97 9.26
C ASN A 106 18.50 -13.88 10.48
N GLY A 107 18.88 -15.14 10.36
CA GLY A 107 18.71 -16.17 11.40
C GLY A 107 17.44 -16.98 11.21
N GLN A 108 16.83 -17.46 12.28
CA GLN A 108 15.62 -18.27 12.22
C GLN A 108 14.37 -17.42 12.04
N GLY A 109 13.44 -17.91 11.22
CA GLY A 109 12.18 -17.21 11.00
C GLY A 109 11.09 -18.04 10.31
N LYS A 110 9.87 -17.51 10.38
CA LYS A 110 8.66 -18.09 9.77
C LYS A 110 8.00 -17.09 8.86
N MET A 111 7.62 -17.53 7.66
CA MET A 111 6.84 -16.72 6.71
C MET A 111 5.40 -17.21 6.64
N TYR A 112 4.50 -16.26 6.51
CA TYR A 112 3.07 -16.52 6.42
C TYR A 112 2.47 -15.87 5.16
N MET A 113 1.49 -16.54 4.58
CA MET A 113 0.63 -15.98 3.53
C MET A 113 -0.82 -16.25 3.88
N ASN A 114 -1.63 -15.19 3.95
CA ASN A 114 -3.04 -15.27 4.39
C ASN A 114 -3.22 -16.04 5.72
N ASN A 115 -2.36 -15.76 6.72
CA ASN A 115 -2.32 -16.40 8.04
C ASN A 115 -1.95 -17.91 8.01
N ARG A 116 -1.45 -18.44 6.91
CA ARG A 116 -0.96 -19.81 6.82
C ARG A 116 0.56 -19.81 6.75
N LEU A 117 1.20 -20.70 7.52
CA LEU A 117 2.63 -20.91 7.45
C LEU A 117 2.99 -21.44 6.06
N VAL A 118 3.93 -20.76 5.38
CA VAL A 118 4.43 -21.17 4.06
C VAL A 118 5.91 -21.53 4.08
N TYR A 119 6.65 -21.06 5.09
CA TYR A 119 8.06 -21.40 5.27
C TYR A 119 8.47 -21.26 6.72
N GLU A 120 9.32 -22.14 7.21
CA GLU A 120 10.11 -21.99 8.44
C GLU A 120 11.54 -22.45 8.19
N GLY A 121 12.51 -21.66 8.68
CA GLY A 121 13.93 -21.99 8.51
C GLY A 121 14.85 -20.78 8.57
N GLU A 122 16.03 -20.97 7.98
CA GLU A 122 17.10 -19.99 8.03
C GLU A 122 16.97 -18.90 6.98
N PHE A 123 17.34 -17.67 7.37
CA PHE A 123 17.42 -16.49 6.53
C PHE A 123 18.80 -15.86 6.58
N LYS A 124 19.24 -15.31 5.47
CA LYS A 124 20.48 -14.52 5.35
C LYS A 124 20.26 -13.33 4.44
N ASN A 125 20.51 -12.11 4.95
CA ASN A 125 20.37 -10.87 4.19
C ASN A 125 18.98 -10.66 3.54
N GLY A 126 17.92 -11.15 4.17
CA GLY A 126 16.52 -10.99 3.70
C GLY A 126 15.99 -12.14 2.86
N LYS A 127 16.83 -13.09 2.44
CA LYS A 127 16.47 -14.26 1.65
C LYS A 127 16.48 -15.53 2.49
N ARG A 128 15.66 -16.51 2.14
CA ARG A 128 15.74 -17.88 2.69
C ARG A 128 17.10 -18.45 2.29
N ASN A 129 17.87 -18.89 3.25
CA ASN A 129 19.23 -19.37 3.00
C ASN A 129 19.70 -20.24 4.16
N GLY A 130 19.94 -21.50 3.92
CA GLY A 130 20.25 -22.53 4.90
C GLY A 130 19.18 -23.61 4.92
N LYS A 131 18.98 -24.29 6.04
CA LYS A 131 17.98 -25.35 6.17
C LYS A 131 16.59 -24.79 6.41
N GLY A 132 15.60 -25.38 5.75
CA GLY A 132 14.22 -24.95 5.91
C GLY A 132 13.17 -25.93 5.41
N LYS A 133 11.93 -25.62 5.76
CA LYS A 133 10.72 -26.35 5.38
C LYS A 133 9.76 -25.43 4.68
N SER A 134 9.26 -25.85 3.53
CA SER A 134 8.23 -25.12 2.78
C SER A 134 6.91 -25.86 2.85
N PHE A 135 5.82 -25.11 2.98
CA PHE A 135 4.48 -25.63 3.16
C PHE A 135 3.53 -25.08 2.09
N LEU A 136 2.64 -25.95 1.61
CA LEU A 136 1.52 -25.57 0.76
C LEU A 136 0.23 -26.03 1.43
N ARG A 137 -0.76 -25.11 1.58
CA ARG A 137 -2.03 -25.39 2.25
C ARG A 137 -1.89 -26.02 3.65
N GLY A 138 -0.77 -25.72 4.34
CA GLY A 138 -0.46 -26.27 5.66
C GLY A 138 0.20 -27.66 5.66
N LYS A 139 0.42 -28.26 4.48
CA LYS A 139 1.13 -29.55 4.32
C LYS A 139 2.58 -29.30 3.95
N LEU A 140 3.50 -30.11 4.49
CA LEU A 140 4.92 -30.05 4.17
C LEU A 140 5.12 -30.47 2.71
N MET A 141 5.76 -29.61 1.92
CA MET A 141 6.09 -29.89 0.52
C MET A 141 7.57 -30.13 0.27
N PHE A 142 8.41 -29.45 1.05
CA PHE A 142 9.86 -29.54 0.91
C PHE A 142 10.53 -29.38 2.25
N GLU A 143 11.57 -30.16 2.49
CA GLU A 143 12.51 -30.06 3.60
C GLU A 143 13.92 -30.24 3.10
N GLY A 144 14.80 -29.26 3.29
CA GLY A 144 16.17 -29.36 2.79
C GLY A 144 16.94 -28.03 2.82
N ASP A 145 17.96 -27.96 1.96
CA ASP A 145 18.83 -26.82 1.82
C ASP A 145 18.24 -25.83 0.80
N ILE A 146 18.28 -24.56 1.15
CA ILE A 146 17.80 -23.45 0.33
C ILE A 146 18.94 -22.44 0.20
N ILE A 147 19.20 -21.95 -1.00
CA ILE A 147 20.24 -20.97 -1.27
C ILE A 147 19.59 -19.79 -2.02
N ASP A 148 19.61 -18.60 -1.40
CA ASP A 148 19.08 -17.35 -1.97
C ASP A 148 17.64 -17.44 -2.49
N ASP A 149 16.75 -18.07 -1.70
CA ASP A 149 15.34 -18.39 -1.98
C ASP A 149 15.09 -19.60 -2.91
N GLU A 150 16.13 -20.22 -3.45
CA GLU A 150 16.03 -21.36 -4.33
C GLU A 150 16.17 -22.68 -3.54
N LEU A 151 15.23 -23.61 -3.77
CA LEU A 151 15.29 -24.96 -3.19
C LEU A 151 16.40 -25.74 -3.90
N THR A 152 17.38 -26.28 -3.18
CA THR A 152 18.54 -26.92 -3.82
C THR A 152 18.61 -28.42 -3.59
N LYS A 153 18.79 -28.86 -2.36
CA LYS A 153 18.92 -30.29 -2.03
C LYS A 153 17.98 -30.62 -0.90
N GLY A 154 17.10 -31.61 -1.09
CA GLY A 154 16.16 -31.98 -0.05
C GLY A 154 15.16 -33.02 -0.49
N LYS A 155 14.13 -33.17 0.32
CA LYS A 155 13.02 -34.11 0.13
C LYS A 155 11.78 -33.32 -0.27
N TYR A 156 11.11 -33.79 -1.30
CA TYR A 156 9.82 -33.28 -1.77
C TYR A 156 8.72 -34.25 -1.35
N TYR A 157 7.59 -33.73 -0.93
CA TYR A 157 6.48 -34.51 -0.40
C TYR A 157 5.21 -34.26 -1.23
N ASP A 158 4.38 -35.31 -1.39
CA ASP A 158 3.01 -35.19 -1.93
C ASP A 158 2.03 -34.69 -0.87
N GLU A 159 0.76 -34.60 -1.23
CA GLU A 159 -0.29 -34.16 -0.31
C GLU A 159 -0.56 -35.17 0.81
N GLU A 160 -0.20 -36.44 0.65
CA GLU A 160 -0.31 -37.52 1.64
C GLU A 160 0.89 -37.54 2.60
N GLY A 161 1.98 -36.80 2.30
CA GLY A 161 3.20 -36.73 3.09
C GLY A 161 4.24 -37.80 2.70
N ASN A 162 4.06 -38.48 1.56
CA ASN A 162 5.05 -39.42 1.04
C ASN A 162 6.16 -38.68 0.31
N ILE A 163 7.39 -39.20 0.36
CA ILE A 163 8.51 -38.63 -0.39
C ILE A 163 8.34 -39.00 -1.86
N ILE A 164 8.06 -38.00 -2.71
CA ILE A 164 7.95 -38.17 -4.17
C ILE A 164 9.27 -37.98 -4.88
N LYS A 165 10.21 -37.25 -4.26
CA LYS A 165 11.52 -36.98 -4.84
C LYS A 165 12.55 -36.65 -3.77
N GLU A 166 13.76 -37.18 -3.92
CA GLU A 166 14.92 -36.86 -3.10
C GLU A 166 16.12 -36.57 -4.03
N GLY A 167 16.75 -35.39 -3.86
CA GLY A 167 17.91 -34.97 -4.65
C GLY A 167 17.58 -34.67 -6.11
N ASP A 168 17.25 -33.42 -6.42
CA ASP A 168 16.99 -32.92 -7.79
C ASP A 168 18.15 -32.03 -8.25
N ASP A 169 18.54 -32.14 -9.53
CA ASP A 169 19.56 -31.30 -10.15
C ASP A 169 19.00 -29.95 -10.65
N GLY A 170 17.67 -29.76 -10.58
CA GLY A 170 17.02 -28.54 -10.99
C GLY A 170 16.95 -28.29 -12.49
N ASN A 171 17.16 -29.34 -13.32
CA ASN A 171 17.18 -29.20 -14.78
C ASN A 171 15.89 -29.72 -15.44
N GLY A 172 15.61 -29.22 -16.65
CA GLY A 172 14.52 -29.69 -17.51
C GLY A 172 13.26 -28.80 -17.46
N LEU A 173 12.19 -29.29 -18.10
CA LEU A 173 10.91 -28.58 -18.18
C LEU A 173 10.18 -28.69 -16.82
N ARG A 174 9.71 -27.53 -16.32
CA ARG A 174 8.99 -27.44 -15.02
C ARG A 174 7.78 -26.55 -15.13
N THR A 175 6.79 -26.86 -14.28
CA THR A 175 5.61 -26.06 -14.07
C THR A 175 5.50 -25.69 -12.58
N TYR A 176 5.36 -24.39 -12.29
CA TYR A 176 5.01 -23.89 -10.97
C TYR A 176 3.56 -23.48 -10.95
N PHE A 177 2.87 -23.76 -9.86
CA PHE A 177 1.44 -23.49 -9.69
C PHE A 177 1.20 -22.51 -8.54
N ASP A 178 0.09 -21.79 -8.60
CA ASP A 178 -0.42 -21.00 -7.50
C ASP A 178 -1.24 -21.84 -6.51
N TYR A 179 -1.83 -21.18 -5.51
CA TYR A 179 -2.66 -21.83 -4.49
C TYR A 179 -4.01 -22.36 -5.01
N SER A 180 -4.37 -22.07 -6.24
CA SER A 180 -5.60 -22.51 -6.91
C SER A 180 -5.33 -23.59 -7.96
N ASP A 181 -4.12 -24.19 -7.94
CA ASP A 181 -3.63 -25.17 -8.89
C ASP A 181 -3.58 -24.65 -10.35
N LYS A 182 -3.46 -23.31 -10.51
CA LYS A 182 -3.24 -22.67 -11.80
C LYS A 182 -1.74 -22.46 -12.03
N PRO A 183 -1.25 -22.68 -13.26
CA PRO A 183 0.16 -22.46 -13.57
C PRO A 183 0.48 -20.96 -13.41
N ILE A 184 1.59 -20.64 -12.75
CA ILE A 184 2.16 -19.30 -12.70
C ILE A 184 3.40 -19.19 -13.57
N PHE A 185 4.08 -20.31 -13.81
CA PHE A 185 5.23 -20.40 -14.71
C PHE A 185 5.34 -21.79 -15.31
N VAL A 186 5.63 -21.86 -16.61
CA VAL A 186 5.99 -23.09 -17.34
C VAL A 186 7.22 -22.81 -18.18
N GLY A 187 8.31 -23.57 -18.01
CA GLY A 187 9.50 -23.30 -18.80
C GLY A 187 10.66 -24.25 -18.55
N GLU A 188 11.73 -24.02 -19.30
CA GLU A 188 12.98 -24.74 -19.18
C GLU A 188 13.81 -24.21 -18.01
N PHE A 189 14.44 -25.13 -17.25
CA PHE A 189 15.26 -24.82 -16.08
C PHE A 189 16.66 -25.42 -16.21
N LEU A 190 17.64 -24.68 -15.71
CA LEU A 190 19.00 -25.13 -15.49
C LEU A 190 19.41 -24.72 -14.06
N ASN A 191 19.83 -25.71 -13.25
CA ASN A 191 20.22 -25.47 -11.85
C ASN A 191 19.16 -24.67 -11.07
N TRP A 192 17.87 -25.07 -11.17
CA TRP A 192 16.71 -24.45 -10.52
C TRP A 192 16.35 -23.04 -10.98
N ARG A 193 16.98 -22.54 -12.03
CA ARG A 193 16.69 -21.23 -12.62
C ARG A 193 16.07 -21.38 -13.99
N ALA A 194 15.06 -20.59 -14.27
CA ALA A 194 14.50 -20.52 -15.61
C ALA A 194 15.62 -20.19 -16.62
N ASN A 195 15.80 -21.06 -17.60
CA ASN A 195 16.88 -20.96 -18.59
C ASN A 195 16.44 -21.64 -19.88
N GLY A 196 16.24 -20.86 -20.91
CA GLY A 196 15.61 -21.28 -22.17
C GLY A 196 14.25 -20.64 -22.33
N LYS A 197 13.30 -21.34 -22.95
CA LYS A 197 11.94 -20.81 -23.19
C LYS A 197 11.05 -20.96 -21.97
N GLY A 198 10.20 -19.94 -21.72
CA GLY A 198 9.26 -19.97 -20.61
C GLY A 198 8.05 -19.09 -20.82
N LYS A 199 7.00 -19.37 -20.02
CA LYS A 199 5.73 -18.66 -19.99
C LYS A 199 5.36 -18.34 -18.55
N GLU A 200 4.97 -17.08 -18.29
CA GLU A 200 4.42 -16.64 -17.03
C GLU A 200 2.91 -16.41 -17.19
N TYR A 201 2.15 -16.71 -16.16
CA TYR A 201 0.69 -16.57 -16.16
C TYR A 201 0.22 -15.66 -15.03
N TYR A 202 -0.92 -15.03 -15.22
CA TYR A 202 -1.59 -14.29 -14.16
C TYR A 202 -2.07 -15.26 -13.07
N PRO A 203 -1.73 -15.00 -11.79
CA PRO A 203 -2.15 -15.87 -10.67
C PRO A 203 -3.67 -16.05 -10.61
N GLY A 204 -4.12 -17.30 -10.44
CA GLY A 204 -5.53 -17.67 -10.40
C GLY A 204 -6.19 -17.82 -11.76
N THR A 205 -5.45 -17.66 -12.86
CA THR A 205 -5.97 -17.73 -14.24
C THR A 205 -5.10 -18.62 -15.13
N ASP A 206 -5.57 -18.91 -16.34
CA ASP A 206 -4.77 -19.54 -17.39
C ASP A 206 -4.26 -18.50 -18.42
N GLU A 207 -4.39 -17.21 -18.07
CA GLU A 207 -4.07 -16.10 -18.98
C GLU A 207 -2.58 -15.77 -18.94
N LEU A 208 -1.99 -15.60 -20.12
CA LEU A 208 -0.57 -15.37 -20.29
C LEU A 208 -0.21 -13.94 -19.86
N LEU A 209 0.84 -13.82 -19.05
CA LEU A 209 1.45 -12.56 -18.63
C LEU A 209 2.70 -12.26 -19.46
N PHE A 210 3.50 -13.29 -19.74
CA PHE A 210 4.72 -13.19 -20.52
C PHE A 210 5.04 -14.53 -21.20
N GLU A 211 5.59 -14.48 -22.41
CA GLU A 211 6.25 -15.60 -23.04
C GLU A 211 7.57 -15.15 -23.69
N GLY A 212 8.63 -15.93 -23.53
CA GLY A 212 9.93 -15.56 -24.09
C GLY A 212 11.08 -16.40 -23.58
N GLU A 213 12.26 -15.84 -23.74
CA GLU A 213 13.53 -16.47 -23.38
C GLU A 213 13.98 -16.04 -21.98
N TYR A 214 14.63 -16.95 -21.27
CA TYR A 214 15.15 -16.76 -19.92
C TYR A 214 16.62 -17.14 -19.84
N LEU A 215 17.37 -16.41 -19.02
CA LEU A 215 18.73 -16.73 -18.64
C LEU A 215 18.91 -16.50 -17.13
N ASN A 216 19.34 -17.54 -16.41
CA ASN A 216 19.59 -17.47 -14.96
C ASN A 216 18.39 -16.89 -14.16
N GLY A 217 17.16 -17.31 -14.48
CA GLY A 217 15.93 -16.92 -13.80
C GLY A 217 15.37 -15.56 -14.21
N LYS A 218 15.96 -14.88 -15.19
CA LYS A 218 15.50 -13.58 -15.67
C LYS A 218 15.09 -13.64 -17.13
N ARG A 219 14.09 -12.84 -17.53
CA ARG A 219 13.74 -12.63 -18.94
C ARG A 219 14.96 -12.11 -19.69
N ASN A 220 15.34 -12.79 -20.78
CA ASN A 220 16.55 -12.48 -21.54
C ASN A 220 16.39 -12.97 -22.98
N GLY A 221 16.71 -12.15 -23.98
CA GLY A 221 16.44 -12.45 -25.39
C GLY A 221 15.08 -11.92 -25.83
N LYS A 222 14.40 -12.62 -26.74
CA LYS A 222 13.10 -12.16 -27.28
C LYS A 222 11.94 -12.59 -26.38
N GLY A 223 10.93 -11.69 -26.25
CA GLY A 223 9.74 -11.99 -25.47
C GLY A 223 8.56 -11.08 -25.79
N LYS A 224 7.39 -11.52 -25.28
CA LYS A 224 6.11 -10.83 -25.40
C LYS A 224 5.48 -10.66 -24.03
N GLU A 225 5.04 -9.44 -23.72
CA GLU A 225 4.30 -9.10 -22.50
C GLU A 225 2.84 -8.84 -22.83
N TYR A 226 1.97 -9.36 -21.97
CA TYR A 226 0.52 -9.21 -22.09
C TYR A 226 -0.04 -8.46 -20.88
N ILE A 227 -1.10 -7.70 -21.09
CA ILE A 227 -1.77 -6.93 -20.02
C ILE A 227 -3.27 -7.13 -20.07
N TYR A 228 -3.91 -7.08 -18.90
CA TYR A 228 -5.36 -7.14 -18.77
C TYR A 228 -5.97 -5.74 -18.76
N PHE A 229 -6.85 -5.50 -19.73
CA PHE A 229 -7.67 -4.28 -19.80
C PHE A 229 -9.08 -4.62 -20.31
N GLY A 230 -9.87 -5.29 -19.43
CA GLY A 230 -11.15 -5.89 -19.78
C GLY A 230 -11.02 -7.25 -20.49
N LYS A 231 -9.97 -7.44 -21.27
CA LYS A 231 -9.45 -8.71 -21.81
C LYS A 231 -7.92 -8.62 -21.90
N PHE A 232 -7.25 -9.76 -22.00
CA PHE A 232 -5.80 -9.79 -22.23
C PHE A 232 -5.47 -9.46 -23.68
N PHE A 233 -4.44 -8.66 -23.89
CA PHE A 233 -3.90 -8.35 -25.19
C PHE A 233 -2.38 -8.17 -25.14
N LEU A 234 -1.71 -8.33 -26.27
CA LEU A 234 -0.27 -8.11 -26.42
C LEU A 234 0.03 -6.62 -26.22
N MET A 235 0.82 -6.31 -25.20
CA MET A 235 1.23 -4.94 -24.89
C MET A 235 2.61 -4.62 -25.46
N TYR A 236 3.56 -5.56 -25.34
CA TYR A 236 4.94 -5.36 -25.76
C TYR A 236 5.49 -6.61 -26.44
N GLU A 237 6.24 -6.43 -27.51
CA GLU A 237 7.05 -7.46 -28.17
C GLU A 237 8.44 -6.91 -28.45
N GLY A 238 9.49 -7.58 -27.94
CA GLY A 238 10.85 -7.07 -28.14
C GLY A 238 11.91 -7.85 -27.38
N GLU A 239 13.05 -7.19 -27.21
CA GLU A 239 14.24 -7.76 -26.59
C GLU A 239 14.31 -7.44 -25.10
N PHE A 240 14.86 -8.38 -24.33
CA PHE A 240 15.06 -8.29 -22.90
C PHE A 240 16.51 -8.61 -22.52
N LEU A 241 17.01 -7.97 -21.46
CA LEU A 241 18.29 -8.25 -20.84
C LEU A 241 18.13 -8.12 -19.32
N ASP A 242 18.51 -9.15 -18.56
CA ASP A 242 18.43 -9.17 -17.10
C ASP A 242 17.05 -8.80 -16.53
N GLY A 243 15.96 -9.22 -17.20
CA GLY A 243 14.58 -8.96 -16.78
C GLY A 243 14.01 -7.61 -17.19
N LYS A 244 14.77 -6.79 -17.92
CA LYS A 244 14.35 -5.48 -18.40
C LYS A 244 14.26 -5.46 -19.91
N ARG A 245 13.32 -4.66 -20.47
CA ARG A 245 13.30 -4.36 -21.91
C ARG A 245 14.64 -3.74 -22.30
N ASN A 246 15.31 -4.30 -23.33
CA ASN A 246 16.63 -3.83 -23.76
C ASN A 246 16.86 -4.21 -25.21
N GLY A 247 17.23 -3.26 -26.05
CA GLY A 247 17.27 -3.43 -27.50
C GLY A 247 15.97 -2.99 -28.17
N LYS A 248 15.65 -3.56 -29.32
CA LYS A 248 14.48 -3.17 -30.11
C LYS A 248 13.19 -3.78 -29.56
N GLY A 249 12.11 -2.98 -29.62
CA GLY A 249 10.79 -3.46 -29.23
C GLY A 249 9.68 -2.54 -29.70
N LYS A 250 8.46 -3.07 -29.68
CA LYS A 250 7.24 -2.34 -30.01
C LYS A 250 6.19 -2.47 -28.92
N LEU A 251 5.44 -1.41 -28.70
CA LEU A 251 4.21 -1.39 -27.91
C LEU A 251 3.01 -1.42 -28.85
N CYS A 252 1.98 -2.13 -28.48
CA CYS A 252 0.78 -2.30 -29.26
C CYS A 252 -0.45 -1.73 -28.56
N PHE A 253 -1.40 -1.20 -29.33
CA PHE A 253 -2.75 -0.90 -28.88
C PHE A 253 -3.56 -2.19 -28.63
N LYS A 254 -4.75 -2.03 -28.08
CA LYS A 254 -5.70 -3.10 -27.76
C LYS A 254 -6.16 -3.91 -28.98
N ASP A 255 -6.17 -3.32 -30.15
CA ASP A 255 -6.52 -3.91 -31.44
C ASP A 255 -5.33 -4.60 -32.13
N GLY A 256 -4.12 -4.49 -31.53
CA GLY A 256 -2.88 -5.06 -32.04
C GLY A 256 -2.10 -4.14 -33.00
N SER A 257 -2.61 -2.95 -33.31
CA SER A 257 -1.85 -1.96 -34.08
C SER A 257 -0.65 -1.44 -33.27
N THR A 258 0.39 -0.98 -33.94
CA THR A 258 1.61 -0.49 -33.28
C THR A 258 1.40 0.93 -32.78
N PHE A 259 1.54 1.11 -31.48
CA PHE A 259 1.56 2.43 -30.84
C PHE A 259 2.95 3.06 -30.86
N LEU A 260 3.99 2.28 -30.57
CA LEU A 260 5.36 2.76 -30.47
C LEU A 260 6.35 1.69 -30.93
N GLU A 261 7.31 2.11 -31.75
CA GLU A 261 8.51 1.33 -32.05
C GLU A 261 9.74 2.06 -31.52
N GLY A 262 10.66 1.33 -30.85
CA GLY A 262 11.80 1.99 -30.29
C GLY A 262 12.91 1.07 -29.80
N GLU A 263 13.94 1.70 -29.30
CA GLU A 263 15.10 1.06 -28.67
C GLU A 263 15.08 1.37 -27.18
N TYR A 264 15.31 0.34 -26.38
CA TYR A 264 15.36 0.41 -24.93
C TYR A 264 16.79 0.17 -24.44
N ILE A 265 17.21 0.88 -23.39
CA ILE A 265 18.45 0.66 -22.66
C ILE A 265 18.13 0.46 -21.19
N ASN A 266 18.32 -0.74 -20.65
CA ASN A 266 18.04 -1.10 -19.25
C ASN A 266 16.61 -0.78 -18.79
N GLY A 267 15.62 -0.95 -19.67
CA GLY A 267 14.21 -0.65 -19.41
C GLY A 267 13.79 0.79 -19.71
N ILE A 268 14.73 1.65 -20.08
CA ILE A 268 14.49 3.05 -20.41
C ILE A 268 14.36 3.19 -21.93
N LEU A 269 13.31 3.86 -22.39
CA LEU A 269 13.10 4.16 -23.81
C LEU A 269 14.12 5.21 -24.26
N TRP A 270 14.93 4.89 -25.29
CA TRP A 270 16.05 5.74 -25.71
C TRP A 270 15.83 6.40 -27.07
N ASN A 271 15.42 5.62 -28.05
CA ASN A 271 14.95 6.10 -29.35
C ASN A 271 13.56 5.54 -29.59
N ALA A 272 12.65 6.35 -30.12
CA ALA A 272 11.30 5.90 -30.40
C ALA A 272 10.62 6.68 -31.50
N LYS A 273 9.72 6.01 -32.21
CA LYS A 273 8.68 6.59 -33.06
C LYS A 273 7.33 6.21 -32.51
N ILE A 274 6.44 7.20 -32.37
CA ILE A 274 5.09 7.01 -31.87
C ILE A 274 4.15 7.23 -33.04
N TYR A 275 3.19 6.33 -33.16
CA TYR A 275 2.26 6.24 -34.27
C TYR A 275 0.84 6.56 -33.83
N ASP A 276 0.10 7.26 -34.68
CA ASP A 276 -1.34 7.44 -34.62
C ASP A 276 -1.88 7.13 -36.04
N GLU A 277 -2.77 6.14 -36.16
CA GLU A 277 -3.28 5.64 -37.45
C GLU A 277 -2.16 5.42 -38.52
N ASP A 278 -1.07 4.76 -38.09
CA ASP A 278 0.13 4.47 -38.90
C ASP A 278 0.99 5.70 -39.29
N GLU A 279 0.64 6.91 -38.90
CA GLU A 279 1.47 8.11 -39.07
C GLU A 279 2.37 8.37 -37.84
N VAL A 280 3.61 8.79 -38.09
CA VAL A 280 4.55 9.15 -37.02
C VAL A 280 4.18 10.53 -36.47
N VAL A 281 3.61 10.57 -35.26
CA VAL A 281 3.19 11.82 -34.60
C VAL A 281 4.23 12.39 -33.64
N CYS A 282 5.12 11.57 -33.11
CA CYS A 282 6.20 12.00 -32.22
C CYS A 282 7.45 11.15 -32.41
N GLU A 283 8.61 11.76 -32.18
CA GLU A 283 9.88 11.05 -32.15
C GLU A 283 10.68 11.38 -30.88
N MET A 284 11.36 10.38 -30.34
CA MET A 284 12.39 10.55 -29.32
C MET A 284 13.73 10.12 -29.86
N LYS A 285 14.77 10.92 -29.63
CA LYS A 285 16.15 10.64 -30.07
C LYS A 285 17.13 10.82 -28.92
N ASN A 286 17.95 9.80 -28.67
CA ASN A 286 18.97 9.84 -27.62
C ASN A 286 18.39 10.21 -26.23
N GLY A 287 17.23 9.64 -25.89
CA GLY A 287 16.53 9.89 -24.64
C GLY A 287 15.89 11.27 -24.51
N LYS A 288 15.77 12.04 -25.60
CA LYS A 288 15.17 13.40 -25.61
C LYS A 288 13.98 13.47 -26.55
N GLY A 289 12.92 14.12 -26.10
CA GLY A 289 11.72 14.34 -26.92
C GLY A 289 10.51 14.71 -26.08
N ILE A 290 9.42 15.03 -26.76
CA ILE A 290 8.09 15.15 -26.15
C ILE A 290 7.33 13.92 -26.58
N ILE A 291 6.82 13.15 -25.61
CA ILE A 291 6.09 11.93 -25.90
C ILE A 291 4.64 12.10 -25.48
N ARG A 292 3.71 11.73 -26.37
CA ARG A 292 2.35 11.36 -26.02
C ARG A 292 2.34 9.86 -25.70
N ASP A 293 1.93 9.52 -24.50
CA ASP A 293 1.89 8.14 -24.01
C ASP A 293 0.49 7.84 -23.48
N VAL A 294 0.09 6.58 -23.53
CA VAL A 294 -1.13 6.10 -22.90
C VAL A 294 -0.72 5.33 -21.67
N GLY A 295 -1.08 5.84 -20.49
CA GLY A 295 -0.86 5.17 -19.23
C GLY A 295 -2.14 4.56 -18.68
N ILE A 296 -2.01 3.89 -17.55
CA ILE A 296 -3.13 3.37 -16.77
C ILE A 296 -3.00 3.96 -15.35
N ASN A 297 -4.05 4.61 -14.87
CA ASN A 297 -4.08 5.12 -13.49
C ASN A 297 -4.27 4.00 -12.47
N GLU A 298 -4.20 4.32 -11.17
CA GLU A 298 -4.40 3.36 -10.08
C GLU A 298 -5.78 2.68 -10.11
N LYS A 299 -6.79 3.32 -10.74
CA LYS A 299 -8.13 2.77 -10.95
C LYS A 299 -8.24 1.91 -12.20
N LYS A 300 -7.11 1.65 -12.91
CA LYS A 300 -7.04 0.92 -14.17
C LYS A 300 -7.80 1.58 -15.35
N GLU A 301 -7.98 2.89 -15.28
CA GLU A 301 -8.54 3.70 -16.38
C GLU A 301 -7.42 4.19 -17.30
N GLY A 302 -7.67 4.29 -18.58
CA GLY A 302 -6.72 4.87 -19.55
C GLY A 302 -6.49 6.34 -19.24
N ILE A 303 -5.25 6.78 -19.31
CA ILE A 303 -4.86 8.18 -19.18
C ILE A 303 -3.95 8.56 -20.35
N PHE A 304 -4.04 9.82 -20.79
CA PHE A 304 -3.13 10.39 -21.76
C PHE A 304 -2.04 11.19 -21.04
N LEU A 305 -0.79 10.96 -21.44
CA LEU A 305 0.38 11.60 -20.85
C LEU A 305 1.14 12.34 -21.94
N VAL A 306 1.32 13.64 -21.80
CA VAL A 306 2.23 14.44 -22.64
C VAL A 306 3.35 14.93 -21.77
N ARG A 307 4.57 14.46 -21.99
CA ARG A 307 5.70 14.79 -21.10
C ARG A 307 6.97 15.04 -21.89
N GLU A 308 7.77 15.97 -21.38
CA GLU A 308 9.15 16.18 -21.81
C GLU A 308 10.05 15.09 -21.25
N TYR A 309 10.89 14.50 -22.08
CA TYR A 309 11.84 13.47 -21.72
C TYR A 309 13.27 13.97 -21.86
N LEU A 310 14.12 13.62 -20.89
CA LEU A 310 15.55 13.79 -20.91
C LEU A 310 16.21 12.53 -20.34
N ASN A 311 17.19 11.98 -21.07
CA ASN A 311 17.82 10.70 -20.73
C ASN A 311 16.82 9.52 -20.62
N GLY A 312 15.74 9.56 -21.44
CA GLY A 312 14.72 8.53 -21.46
C GLY A 312 13.77 8.52 -20.27
N GLU A 313 13.84 9.51 -19.40
CA GLU A 313 12.94 9.69 -18.25
C GLU A 313 12.17 11.01 -18.39
N ALA A 314 10.94 11.07 -17.89
CA ALA A 314 10.19 12.32 -17.86
C ALA A 314 10.89 13.32 -16.94
N ASN A 315 11.43 14.38 -17.55
CA ASN A 315 12.16 15.46 -16.92
C ASN A 315 11.78 16.76 -17.62
N GLY A 316 11.09 17.66 -16.94
CA GLY A 316 10.57 18.90 -17.49
C GLY A 316 9.07 19.01 -17.29
N LYS A 317 8.37 19.67 -18.19
CA LYS A 317 6.92 19.88 -18.09
C LYS A 317 6.15 18.66 -18.57
N GLY A 318 4.98 18.46 -18.01
CA GLY A 318 4.07 17.42 -18.48
C GLY A 318 2.64 17.65 -18.05
N GLU A 319 1.74 17.03 -18.80
CA GLU A 319 0.30 17.05 -18.62
C GLU A 319 -0.22 15.62 -18.55
N VAL A 320 -1.24 15.41 -17.74
CA VAL A 320 -1.96 14.15 -17.60
C VAL A 320 -3.44 14.42 -17.80
N CYS A 321 -4.06 13.73 -18.73
CA CYS A 321 -5.50 13.80 -18.99
C CYS A 321 -6.15 12.45 -18.66
N ASP A 322 -7.45 12.46 -18.32
CA ASP A 322 -8.25 11.24 -18.18
C ASP A 322 -8.56 10.61 -19.57
N GLY A 323 -9.27 9.47 -19.57
CA GLY A 323 -9.65 8.76 -20.77
C GLY A 323 -10.54 9.56 -21.74
N ASP A 324 -11.19 10.62 -21.25
CA ASP A 324 -12.00 11.54 -22.03
C ASP A 324 -11.21 12.77 -22.50
N GLY A 325 -9.90 12.83 -22.25
CA GLY A 325 -9.03 13.94 -22.64
C GLY A 325 -9.10 15.16 -21.71
N LYS A 326 -9.75 15.06 -20.53
CA LYS A 326 -9.80 16.16 -19.57
C LYS A 326 -8.53 16.20 -18.75
N LEU A 327 -7.97 17.39 -18.59
CA LEU A 327 -6.77 17.62 -17.79
C LEU A 327 -7.04 17.30 -16.31
N ILE A 328 -6.20 16.39 -15.75
CA ILE A 328 -6.20 16.03 -14.33
C ILE A 328 -4.96 16.50 -13.59
N PHE A 329 -3.85 16.72 -14.30
CA PHE A 329 -2.63 17.28 -13.74
C PHE A 329 -1.81 18.00 -14.82
N GLU A 330 -1.21 19.14 -14.45
CA GLU A 330 -0.14 19.81 -15.20
C GLU A 330 0.99 20.19 -14.25
N GLY A 331 2.26 20.03 -14.65
CA GLY A 331 3.36 20.39 -13.78
C GLY A 331 4.71 19.87 -14.22
N GLU A 332 5.65 19.98 -13.30
CA GLU A 332 7.04 19.61 -13.50
C GLU A 332 7.29 18.15 -13.08
N TYR A 333 8.17 17.49 -13.83
CA TYR A 333 8.60 16.12 -13.61
C TYR A 333 10.11 16.03 -13.44
N LEU A 334 10.55 15.11 -12.62
CA LEU A 334 11.94 14.70 -12.48
C LEU A 334 12.00 13.18 -12.29
N ASN A 335 12.75 12.49 -13.17
CA ASN A 335 12.91 11.02 -13.13
C ASN A 335 11.55 10.29 -13.09
N ASN A 336 10.65 10.64 -14.02
CA ASN A 336 9.30 10.10 -14.17
C ASN A 336 8.30 10.42 -13.05
N LYS A 337 8.65 11.26 -12.09
CA LYS A 337 7.79 11.62 -10.96
C LYS A 337 7.45 13.11 -10.97
N ARG A 338 6.25 13.47 -10.50
CA ARG A 338 5.89 14.87 -10.24
C ARG A 338 6.87 15.46 -9.23
N ASN A 339 7.54 16.54 -9.62
CA ASN A 339 8.59 17.15 -8.82
C ASN A 339 8.76 18.62 -9.23
N GLY A 340 8.59 19.54 -8.30
CA GLY A 340 8.52 20.97 -8.59
C GLY A 340 7.08 21.47 -8.58
N LYS A 341 6.76 22.48 -9.36
CA LYS A 341 5.42 23.11 -9.38
C LYS A 341 4.43 22.28 -10.18
N GLY A 342 3.18 22.22 -9.70
CA GLY A 342 2.11 21.55 -10.42
C GLY A 342 0.72 21.92 -9.94
N LYS A 343 -0.28 21.57 -10.75
CA LYS A 343 -1.70 21.77 -10.48
C LYS A 343 -2.47 20.48 -10.73
N GLU A 344 -3.42 20.20 -9.87
CA GLU A 344 -4.35 19.08 -10.00
C GLU A 344 -5.77 19.57 -10.22
N TYR A 345 -6.51 18.83 -11.03
CA TYR A 345 -7.89 19.13 -11.39
C TYR A 345 -8.78 17.92 -11.11
N ASN A 346 -10.04 18.16 -10.76
CA ASN A 346 -11.03 17.10 -10.62
C ASN A 346 -11.61 16.69 -11.98
N GLY A 347 -12.40 15.60 -12.03
CA GLY A 347 -13.05 15.11 -13.25
C GLY A 347 -14.03 16.09 -13.93
N LYS A 348 -14.28 17.29 -13.31
CA LYS A 348 -15.04 18.38 -13.90
C LYS A 348 -14.13 19.52 -14.41
N GLY A 349 -12.81 19.33 -14.41
CA GLY A 349 -11.83 20.33 -14.84
C GLY A 349 -11.64 21.49 -13.86
N LYS A 350 -12.13 21.39 -12.60
CA LYS A 350 -11.92 22.43 -11.59
C LYS A 350 -10.62 22.18 -10.84
N LEU A 351 -9.83 23.25 -10.63
CA LEU A 351 -8.61 23.21 -9.83
C LEU A 351 -8.94 22.74 -8.40
N ILE A 352 -8.21 21.72 -7.93
CA ILE A 352 -8.32 21.17 -6.56
C ILE A 352 -7.05 21.38 -5.76
N PHE A 353 -5.89 21.50 -6.42
CA PHE A 353 -4.63 21.79 -5.75
C PHE A 353 -3.67 22.52 -6.71
N GLU A 354 -2.92 23.48 -6.18
CA GLU A 354 -1.73 24.05 -6.82
C GLU A 354 -0.59 24.15 -5.82
N GLY A 355 0.61 23.74 -6.21
CA GLY A 355 1.72 23.79 -5.26
C GLY A 355 2.97 23.08 -5.74
N GLU A 356 3.77 22.68 -4.77
CA GLU A 356 5.04 21.99 -4.96
C GLU A 356 4.91 20.51 -4.66
N TYR A 357 5.55 19.71 -5.50
CA TYR A 357 5.60 18.26 -5.45
C TYR A 357 7.02 17.76 -5.21
N LEU A 358 7.14 16.64 -4.54
CA LEU A 358 8.37 15.87 -4.40
C LEU A 358 8.06 14.39 -4.56
N ASP A 359 8.58 13.76 -5.63
CA ASP A 359 8.39 12.33 -5.92
C ASP A 359 6.94 11.87 -5.88
N ASP A 360 6.08 12.61 -6.61
CA ASP A 360 4.62 12.43 -6.70
C ASP A 360 3.81 12.93 -5.49
N HIS A 361 4.45 13.33 -4.39
CA HIS A 361 3.78 13.78 -3.17
C HIS A 361 3.69 15.29 -3.07
N ARG A 362 2.57 15.80 -2.60
CA ARG A 362 2.40 17.22 -2.24
C ARG A 362 3.29 17.57 -1.05
N ILE A 363 4.04 18.68 -1.13
CA ILE A 363 4.87 19.17 -0.01
C ILE A 363 4.47 20.55 0.47
N LYS A 364 3.94 21.40 -0.40
CA LYS A 364 3.47 22.74 -0.05
C LYS A 364 2.50 23.24 -1.13
N GLY A 365 1.43 23.92 -0.75
CA GLY A 365 0.51 24.47 -1.75
C GLY A 365 -0.82 24.93 -1.17
N LYS A 366 -1.74 25.17 -2.11
CA LYS A 366 -3.11 25.60 -1.88
C LYS A 366 -4.07 24.52 -2.36
N GLU A 367 -4.99 24.16 -1.51
CA GLU A 367 -6.06 23.20 -1.79
C GLU A 367 -7.38 23.94 -1.93
N TYR A 368 -8.14 23.59 -2.96
CA TYR A 368 -9.40 24.25 -3.31
C TYR A 368 -10.56 23.27 -3.25
N ARG A 369 -11.68 23.76 -2.76
CA ARG A 369 -12.95 23.05 -2.77
C ARG A 369 -14.04 23.92 -3.38
N TYR A 370 -14.71 23.38 -4.39
CA TYR A 370 -15.72 24.12 -5.17
C TYR A 370 -15.24 25.48 -5.72
N GLY A 371 -13.91 25.63 -5.95
CA GLY A 371 -13.29 26.87 -6.43
C GLY A 371 -12.90 27.85 -5.34
N GLN A 372 -13.13 27.54 -4.07
CA GLN A 372 -12.74 28.36 -2.91
C GLN A 372 -11.51 27.76 -2.24
N LEU A 373 -10.61 28.61 -1.73
CA LEU A 373 -9.43 28.20 -0.98
C LEU A 373 -9.87 27.53 0.33
N GLU A 374 -9.54 26.23 0.49
CA GLU A 374 -9.84 25.46 1.71
C GLU A 374 -8.65 25.41 2.66
N PHE A 375 -7.44 25.26 2.11
CA PHE A 375 -6.22 25.15 2.91
C PHE A 375 -5.01 25.71 2.15
N GLU A 376 -4.12 26.36 2.87
CA GLU A 376 -2.81 26.77 2.36
C GLU A 376 -1.74 26.38 3.36
N GLY A 377 -0.73 25.61 2.92
CA GLY A 377 0.30 25.18 3.83
C GLY A 377 1.21 24.09 3.29
N GLU A 378 1.85 23.43 4.24
CA GLU A 378 2.78 22.32 3.99
C GLU A 378 2.12 20.98 4.26
N TYR A 379 2.58 19.97 3.52
CA TYR A 379 2.13 18.60 3.60
C TYR A 379 3.28 17.67 4.04
N LEU A 380 2.95 16.63 4.78
CA LEU A 380 3.86 15.55 5.13
C LEU A 380 3.12 14.22 4.92
N PHE A 381 3.64 13.34 4.05
CA PHE A 381 2.95 12.13 3.60
C PHE A 381 1.55 12.41 3.03
N ASP A 382 1.46 13.45 2.18
CA ASP A 382 0.21 13.98 1.61
C ASP A 382 -0.86 14.44 2.63
N LYS A 383 -0.50 14.50 3.92
CA LYS A 383 -1.36 15.02 5.00
C LYS A 383 -1.03 16.48 5.29
N LYS A 384 -2.05 17.30 5.54
CA LYS A 384 -1.90 18.68 6.00
C LYS A 384 -1.04 18.72 7.27
N PHE A 385 0.06 19.47 7.28
CA PHE A 385 1.04 19.46 8.37
C PHE A 385 1.25 20.80 9.04
N ASN A 386 1.61 21.84 8.27
CA ASN A 386 1.66 23.23 8.74
C ASN A 386 0.82 24.08 7.82
N GLY A 387 -0.02 24.97 8.36
CA GLY A 387 -0.78 25.88 7.50
C GLY A 387 -2.11 26.30 8.08
N LYS A 388 -2.91 26.94 7.24
CA LYS A 388 -4.19 27.55 7.62
C LYS A 388 -5.31 26.97 6.78
N GLY A 389 -6.40 26.64 7.44
CA GLY A 389 -7.66 26.30 6.80
C GLY A 389 -8.62 27.48 6.81
N PHE A 390 -9.42 27.61 5.75
CA PHE A 390 -10.29 28.76 5.51
C PHE A 390 -11.75 28.33 5.45
N ASP A 391 -12.66 29.24 5.80
CA ASP A 391 -14.09 29.12 5.58
C ASP A 391 -14.50 29.65 4.19
N GLU A 392 -15.78 29.58 3.86
CA GLU A 392 -16.34 30.04 2.58
C GLU A 392 -16.18 31.55 2.33
N ASN A 393 -15.92 32.33 3.39
CA ASN A 393 -15.71 33.79 3.32
C ASN A 393 -14.21 34.14 3.27
N GLY A 394 -13.31 33.15 3.28
CA GLY A 394 -11.86 33.35 3.29
C GLY A 394 -11.27 33.68 4.66
N ASN A 395 -12.04 33.56 5.76
CA ASN A 395 -11.52 33.74 7.11
C ASN A 395 -10.80 32.48 7.57
N ILE A 396 -9.74 32.63 8.40
CA ILE A 396 -9.02 31.52 8.99
C ILE A 396 -9.94 30.78 9.95
N LYS A 397 -10.22 29.50 9.65
CA LYS A 397 -11.06 28.63 10.45
C LYS A 397 -10.26 27.78 11.43
N TYR A 398 -9.07 27.35 11.03
CA TYR A 398 -8.13 26.61 11.87
C TYR A 398 -6.68 26.81 11.42
N GLU A 399 -5.76 26.48 12.31
CA GLU A 399 -4.33 26.50 12.05
C GLU A 399 -3.68 25.20 12.50
N LEU A 400 -2.75 24.69 11.71
CA LEU A 400 -1.95 23.50 12.01
C LEU A 400 -0.49 23.89 12.23
N ILE A 401 0.08 23.40 13.32
CA ILE A 401 1.50 23.55 13.64
C ILE A 401 2.08 22.15 13.90
N ASN A 402 3.02 21.72 13.06
CA ASN A 402 3.62 20.37 13.12
C ASN A 402 2.55 19.26 13.12
N GLY A 403 1.50 19.43 12.33
CA GLY A 403 0.40 18.49 12.23
C GLY A 403 -0.52 18.46 13.45
N ASN A 404 -0.40 19.41 14.38
CA ASN A 404 -1.23 19.49 15.56
C ASN A 404 -2.21 20.65 15.47
N GLY A 405 -3.44 20.43 15.87
CA GLY A 405 -4.50 21.45 15.88
C GLY A 405 -5.88 20.80 15.88
N THR A 406 -6.91 21.64 16.03
CA THR A 406 -8.31 21.23 15.85
C THR A 406 -8.76 21.68 14.47
N VAL A 407 -9.26 20.74 13.67
CA VAL A 407 -9.52 20.95 12.24
C VAL A 407 -10.95 20.56 11.85
N ILE A 408 -11.37 21.06 10.68
CA ILE A 408 -12.48 20.49 9.91
C ILE A 408 -11.90 20.05 8.57
N MET A 409 -11.89 18.74 8.32
CA MET A 409 -11.38 18.13 7.11
C MET A 409 -12.51 17.49 6.32
N PHE A 410 -12.50 17.73 5.03
CA PHE A 410 -13.44 17.15 4.09
C PHE A 410 -12.76 16.09 3.24
N TYR A 411 -13.45 14.98 2.98
CA TYR A 411 -12.95 13.89 2.17
C TYR A 411 -13.77 13.75 0.88
N GLU A 412 -13.19 13.10 -0.12
CA GLU A 412 -13.81 12.89 -1.43
C GLU A 412 -15.12 12.09 -1.36
N ASP A 413 -15.23 11.17 -0.41
CA ASP A 413 -16.41 10.34 -0.15
C ASP A 413 -17.57 11.09 0.54
N SER A 414 -17.51 12.43 0.61
CA SER A 414 -18.47 13.29 1.32
C SER A 414 -18.46 13.13 2.84
N SER A 415 -17.45 12.48 3.41
CA SER A 415 -17.25 12.46 4.85
C SER A 415 -16.55 13.72 5.34
N ILE A 416 -16.84 14.12 6.58
CA ILE A 416 -16.25 15.29 7.23
C ILE A 416 -15.72 14.83 8.59
N TYR A 417 -14.47 15.17 8.89
CA TYR A 417 -13.92 15.02 10.23
C TYR A 417 -13.78 16.39 10.88
N GLU A 418 -14.30 16.55 12.08
CA GLU A 418 -14.13 17.72 12.95
C GLU A 418 -13.49 17.26 14.26
N GLY A 419 -12.27 17.71 14.56
CA GLY A 419 -11.60 17.25 15.77
C GLY A 419 -10.11 17.52 15.81
N GLU A 420 -9.47 16.93 16.81
CA GLU A 420 -8.06 17.11 17.09
C GLU A 420 -7.19 16.23 16.20
N LEU A 421 -6.09 16.81 15.71
CA LEU A 421 -5.00 16.12 15.05
C LEU A 421 -3.73 16.13 15.90
N LYS A 422 -2.95 15.08 15.79
CA LYS A 422 -1.57 15.00 16.27
C LYS A 422 -0.70 14.42 15.16
N ASN A 423 0.36 15.15 14.77
CA ASN A 423 1.22 14.80 13.64
C ASN A 423 0.45 14.56 12.32
N GLY A 424 -0.61 15.32 12.07
CA GLY A 424 -1.46 15.19 10.88
C GLY A 424 -2.45 14.03 10.92
N ILE A 425 -2.58 13.33 12.06
CA ILE A 425 -3.42 12.14 12.24
C ILE A 425 -4.50 12.43 13.27
N ARG A 426 -5.73 11.92 13.06
CA ARG A 426 -6.82 12.03 14.03
C ARG A 426 -6.37 11.47 15.37
N ASN A 427 -6.39 12.32 16.43
CA ASN A 427 -5.93 11.96 17.76
C ASN A 427 -6.57 12.89 18.77
N GLY A 428 -7.13 12.38 19.84
CA GLY A 428 -7.94 13.17 20.79
C GLY A 428 -9.42 13.10 20.45
N LYS A 429 -10.19 14.13 20.76
CA LYS A 429 -11.65 14.15 20.53
C LYS A 429 -12.00 14.56 19.12
N GLY A 430 -13.00 13.91 18.54
CA GLY A 430 -13.46 14.25 17.19
C GLY A 430 -14.84 13.71 16.86
N ARG A 431 -15.36 14.22 15.73
CA ARG A 431 -16.66 13.87 15.15
C ARG A 431 -16.45 13.49 13.69
N VAL A 432 -17.19 12.51 13.22
CA VAL A 432 -17.23 12.10 11.81
C VAL A 432 -18.66 12.24 11.32
N TYR A 433 -18.82 12.94 10.22
CA TYR A 433 -20.11 13.11 9.54
C TYR A 433 -20.05 12.43 8.16
N TYR A 434 -21.16 11.99 7.66
CA TYR A 434 -21.34 11.52 6.29
C TYR A 434 -22.64 12.07 5.72
N ASN A 435 -22.57 12.72 4.56
CA ASN A 435 -23.71 13.43 3.97
C ASN A 435 -24.47 14.34 4.96
N GLY A 436 -23.72 15.03 5.85
CA GLY A 436 -24.28 15.93 6.86
C GLY A 436 -24.80 15.26 8.12
N SER A 437 -24.92 13.93 8.17
CA SER A 437 -25.36 13.18 9.35
C SER A 437 -24.17 12.79 10.22
N LEU A 438 -24.23 13.02 11.54
CA LEU A 438 -23.23 12.58 12.49
C LEU A 438 -23.24 11.04 12.55
N LEU A 439 -22.09 10.41 12.26
CA LEU A 439 -21.91 8.96 12.34
C LEU A 439 -21.15 8.52 13.59
N TYR A 440 -20.15 9.32 14.01
CA TYR A 440 -19.32 8.99 15.15
C TYR A 440 -18.94 10.26 15.91
N GLN A 441 -18.92 10.17 17.23
CA GLN A 441 -18.35 11.17 18.14
C GLN A 441 -17.61 10.47 19.26
N GLY A 442 -16.31 10.75 19.41
CA GLY A 442 -15.53 10.10 20.48
C GLY A 442 -14.04 10.39 20.39
N GLU A 443 -13.29 9.52 21.03
CA GLU A 443 -11.84 9.62 21.11
C GLU A 443 -11.18 8.85 19.95
N PHE A 444 -10.09 9.43 19.46
CA PHE A 444 -9.25 8.87 18.41
C PHE A 444 -7.81 8.71 18.92
N LYS A 445 -7.16 7.67 18.45
CA LYS A 445 -5.72 7.46 18.60
C LYS A 445 -5.16 6.87 17.32
N ASN A 446 -4.12 7.53 16.75
CA ASN A 446 -3.48 7.10 15.51
C ASN A 446 -4.50 6.83 14.37
N GLY A 447 -5.44 7.76 14.16
CA GLY A 447 -6.42 7.70 13.09
C GLY A 447 -7.64 6.83 13.33
N LYS A 448 -7.65 5.98 14.38
CA LYS A 448 -8.71 5.02 14.68
C LYS A 448 -9.47 5.42 15.95
N ALA A 449 -10.76 5.08 16.00
CA ALA A 449 -11.54 5.21 17.23
C ALA A 449 -10.86 4.43 18.36
N ASN A 450 -10.62 5.09 19.52
CA ASN A 450 -9.88 4.50 20.62
C ASN A 450 -10.21 5.26 21.92
N GLY A 451 -10.76 4.60 22.89
CA GLY A 451 -11.33 5.21 24.09
C GLY A 451 -12.86 5.24 24.02
N LYS A 452 -13.50 6.25 24.61
CA LYS A 452 -14.98 6.36 24.61
C LYS A 452 -15.51 6.97 23.33
N GLY A 453 -16.62 6.42 22.82
CA GLY A 453 -17.26 6.93 21.62
C GLY A 453 -18.70 6.50 21.45
N LYS A 454 -19.39 7.25 20.60
CA LYS A 454 -20.80 7.04 20.23
C LYS A 454 -20.90 6.88 18.72
N GLU A 455 -21.63 5.86 18.27
CA GLU A 455 -22.00 5.69 16.86
C GLU A 455 -23.47 6.00 16.66
N PHE A 456 -23.78 6.54 15.49
CA PHE A 456 -25.12 6.90 15.08
C PHE A 456 -25.42 6.28 13.71
N ASP A 457 -26.67 5.96 13.45
CA ASP A 457 -27.12 5.53 12.14
C ASP A 457 -27.25 6.73 11.16
N LYS A 458 -27.53 6.43 9.90
CA LYS A 458 -27.72 7.46 8.87
C LYS A 458 -28.87 8.44 9.13
N PHE A 459 -29.73 8.15 10.10
CA PHE A 459 -30.85 9.00 10.54
C PHE A 459 -30.53 9.77 11.82
N GLY A 460 -29.28 9.70 12.33
CA GLY A 460 -28.82 10.37 13.54
C GLY A 460 -29.27 9.71 14.85
N LYS A 461 -29.80 8.48 14.81
CA LYS A 461 -30.16 7.73 16.03
C LYS A 461 -28.94 7.03 16.59
N LEU A 462 -28.77 7.10 17.93
CA LEU A 462 -27.70 6.40 18.63
C LEU A 462 -27.82 4.88 18.43
N VAL A 463 -26.71 4.25 18.01
CA VAL A 463 -26.58 2.80 17.79
C VAL A 463 -25.67 2.17 18.83
N TYR A 464 -24.60 2.88 19.21
CA TYR A 464 -23.64 2.40 20.19
C TYR A 464 -23.12 3.57 21.06
N ASP A 465 -22.89 3.29 22.35
CA ASP A 465 -22.22 4.18 23.32
C ASP A 465 -21.31 3.33 24.19
N GLY A 466 -20.00 3.46 24.05
CA GLY A 466 -19.06 2.62 24.80
C GLY A 466 -17.60 2.79 24.38
N GLU A 467 -16.83 1.75 24.61
CA GLU A 467 -15.38 1.75 24.47
C GLU A 467 -14.92 1.16 23.13
N TYR A 468 -13.85 1.73 22.61
CA TYR A 468 -13.17 1.33 21.37
C TYR A 468 -11.70 1.03 21.64
N LEU A 469 -11.16 0.04 20.94
CA LEU A 469 -9.74 -0.24 20.86
C LEU A 469 -9.34 -0.47 19.41
N ASN A 470 -8.45 0.41 18.87
CA ASN A 470 -7.95 0.33 17.50
C ASN A 470 -9.06 0.23 16.43
N GLY A 471 -10.14 1.00 16.59
CA GLY A 471 -11.28 1.03 15.66
C GLY A 471 -12.31 -0.07 15.84
N LYS A 472 -12.16 -0.93 16.86
CA LYS A 472 -13.11 -2.00 17.16
C LYS A 472 -13.81 -1.74 18.47
N ILE A 473 -15.11 -1.98 18.50
CA ILE A 473 -15.92 -1.96 19.72
C ILE A 473 -15.38 -3.04 20.67
N THR A 474 -15.04 -2.63 21.90
CA THR A 474 -14.52 -3.53 22.95
C THR A 474 -14.74 -2.91 24.33
N GLY A 475 -14.63 -3.70 25.42
CA GLY A 475 -14.86 -3.20 26.77
C GLY A 475 -16.34 -3.01 27.10
N GLN A 476 -16.66 -2.01 27.92
CA GLN A 476 -18.03 -1.73 28.35
C GLN A 476 -18.77 -0.86 27.32
N GLY A 477 -20.02 -1.25 27.02
CA GLY A 477 -20.82 -0.47 26.07
C GLY A 477 -22.30 -0.80 26.09
N LYS A 478 -23.06 0.06 25.39
CA LYS A 478 -24.51 -0.03 25.22
C LYS A 478 -24.84 -0.07 23.74
N LEU A 479 -25.63 -1.03 23.34
CA LEU A 479 -26.18 -1.16 21.98
C LEU A 479 -27.63 -0.71 21.96
N PHE A 480 -28.00 0.03 20.93
CA PHE A 480 -29.35 0.54 20.74
C PHE A 480 -29.91 0.09 19.40
N MET A 481 -31.19 -0.14 19.32
CA MET A 481 -31.92 -0.37 18.10
C MET A 481 -33.17 0.52 18.07
N ASN A 482 -33.29 1.33 17.03
CA ASN A 482 -34.34 2.36 16.91
C ASN A 482 -34.46 3.30 18.12
N GLY A 483 -33.31 3.64 18.78
CA GLY A 483 -33.23 4.49 19.95
C GLY A 483 -33.59 3.81 21.27
N LYS A 484 -33.96 2.52 21.28
CA LYS A 484 -34.22 1.73 22.50
C LYS A 484 -32.98 0.93 22.87
N LEU A 485 -32.65 0.88 24.17
CA LEU A 485 -31.54 0.07 24.69
C LEU A 485 -31.83 -1.42 24.43
N LEU A 486 -30.90 -2.09 23.78
CA LEU A 486 -30.94 -3.52 23.47
C LEU A 486 -30.01 -4.33 24.36
N TYR A 487 -28.80 -3.78 24.62
CA TYR A 487 -27.77 -4.45 25.41
C TYR A 487 -26.94 -3.42 26.19
N GLU A 488 -26.51 -3.78 27.38
CA GLU A 488 -25.43 -3.11 28.10
C GLU A 488 -24.51 -4.14 28.75
N GLY A 489 -23.19 -3.97 28.62
CA GLY A 489 -22.20 -4.89 29.19
C GLY A 489 -20.92 -4.96 28.38
N GLU A 490 -20.21 -6.08 28.52
CA GLU A 490 -18.92 -6.31 27.91
C GLU A 490 -19.06 -6.73 26.43
N LEU A 491 -18.20 -6.13 25.60
CA LEU A 491 -18.07 -6.46 24.19
C LEU A 491 -16.62 -6.79 23.86
N LEU A 492 -16.41 -7.67 22.90
CA LEU A 492 -15.09 -8.03 22.39
C LEU A 492 -15.12 -8.09 20.85
N ASN A 493 -14.34 -7.20 20.21
CA ASN A 493 -14.25 -7.10 18.74
C ASN A 493 -15.63 -6.96 18.04
N GLY A 494 -16.53 -6.17 18.64
CA GLY A 494 -17.88 -5.92 18.09
C GLY A 494 -18.92 -6.98 18.41
N LYS A 495 -18.57 -8.01 19.18
CA LYS A 495 -19.52 -9.04 19.65
C LYS A 495 -19.79 -8.90 21.13
N ILE A 496 -21.02 -9.18 21.53
CA ILE A 496 -21.40 -9.31 22.94
C ILE A 496 -20.60 -10.49 23.53
N ASN A 497 -19.80 -10.23 24.60
CA ASN A 497 -18.95 -11.24 25.21
C ASN A 497 -18.62 -10.82 26.66
N GLY A 498 -18.79 -11.72 27.63
CA GLY A 498 -18.61 -11.41 29.03
C GLY A 498 -19.92 -11.06 29.73
N LYS A 499 -19.86 -10.28 30.79
CA LYS A 499 -21.05 -9.93 31.60
C LYS A 499 -21.88 -8.85 30.92
N GLY A 500 -23.22 -9.03 30.94
CA GLY A 500 -24.12 -8.04 30.35
C GLY A 500 -25.60 -8.32 30.61
N LYS A 501 -26.38 -7.36 30.09
CA LYS A 501 -27.85 -7.34 30.22
C LYS A 501 -28.45 -7.09 28.83
N THR A 502 -29.49 -7.82 28.47
CA THR A 502 -30.29 -7.56 27.27
C THR A 502 -31.69 -7.11 27.62
N TYR A 503 -32.22 -6.24 26.77
CA TYR A 503 -33.54 -5.63 26.96
C TYR A 503 -34.42 -5.85 25.72
N TYR A 504 -35.70 -6.00 25.95
CA TYR A 504 -36.72 -6.03 24.90
C TYR A 504 -37.84 -5.04 25.26
N ASN A 505 -38.12 -4.10 24.41
CA ASN A 505 -39.07 -3.00 24.65
C ASN A 505 -38.89 -2.24 25.97
N GLY A 506 -37.64 -2.16 26.47
CA GLY A 506 -37.28 -1.49 27.71
C GLY A 506 -37.33 -2.39 28.95
N GLU A 507 -37.80 -3.61 28.85
CA GLU A 507 -37.78 -4.60 29.92
C GLU A 507 -36.51 -5.43 29.91
N LEU A 508 -35.93 -5.70 31.06
CA LEU A 508 -34.79 -6.59 31.23
C LEU A 508 -35.21 -8.03 30.93
N ILE A 509 -34.65 -8.62 29.90
CA ILE A 509 -34.96 -9.98 29.48
C ILE A 509 -33.89 -11.00 29.81
N PHE A 510 -32.63 -10.55 30.02
CA PHE A 510 -31.57 -11.45 30.47
C PHE A 510 -30.44 -10.64 31.15
N GLU A 511 -29.92 -11.20 32.23
CA GLU A 511 -28.71 -10.72 32.93
C GLU A 511 -27.79 -11.91 33.17
N GLY A 512 -26.53 -11.81 32.68
CA GLY A 512 -25.60 -12.91 32.84
C GLY A 512 -24.34 -12.78 32.04
N VAL A 513 -23.75 -13.92 31.69
CA VAL A 513 -22.54 -14.04 30.88
C VAL A 513 -22.91 -14.44 29.48
N PHE A 514 -22.29 -13.78 28.52
CA PHE A 514 -22.40 -14.07 27.09
C PHE A 514 -21.08 -14.64 26.56
N LEU A 515 -21.16 -15.53 25.58
CA LEU A 515 -20.04 -16.07 24.83
C LEU A 515 -20.34 -15.99 23.33
N ASP A 516 -19.50 -15.26 22.58
CA ASP A 516 -19.67 -15.03 21.13
C ASP A 516 -21.10 -14.61 20.71
N GLY A 517 -21.73 -13.72 21.48
CA GLY A 517 -23.06 -13.18 21.20
C GLY A 517 -24.23 -14.05 21.70
N LYS A 518 -23.97 -15.21 22.28
CA LYS A 518 -25.00 -16.10 22.82
C LYS A 518 -25.07 -15.99 24.36
N LYS A 519 -26.28 -16.07 24.91
CA LYS A 519 -26.49 -16.21 26.36
C LYS A 519 -25.80 -17.49 26.83
N TRP A 520 -24.85 -17.40 27.76
CA TRP A 520 -24.08 -18.57 28.22
C TRP A 520 -24.52 -19.03 29.61
N LYS A 521 -24.55 -18.10 30.56
CA LYS A 521 -24.95 -18.39 31.94
C LYS A 521 -25.59 -17.15 32.56
N GLY A 522 -26.78 -17.30 33.16
CA GLY A 522 -27.49 -16.18 33.80
C GLY A 522 -28.97 -16.46 34.00
N LYS A 523 -29.68 -15.38 34.35
CA LYS A 523 -31.13 -15.42 34.53
C LYS A 523 -31.84 -14.63 33.42
N GLY A 524 -32.95 -15.17 32.93
CA GLY A 524 -33.64 -14.45 31.89
C GLY A 524 -34.97 -15.06 31.47
N LYS A 525 -35.59 -14.38 30.50
CA LYS A 525 -36.88 -14.72 29.90
C LYS A 525 -36.71 -14.88 28.40
N GLU A 526 -37.51 -15.79 27.82
CA GLU A 526 -37.69 -15.91 26.39
C GLU A 526 -39.12 -15.61 25.99
N TYR A 527 -39.25 -14.91 24.88
CA TYR A 527 -40.55 -14.49 24.35
C TYR A 527 -40.78 -15.10 22.97
N GLN A 528 -42.00 -15.55 22.71
CA GLN A 528 -42.51 -15.92 21.39
C GLN A 528 -43.82 -15.20 21.16
N ASN A 529 -43.96 -14.46 20.08
CA ASN A 529 -45.16 -13.67 19.72
C ASN A 529 -45.64 -12.70 20.85
N GLY A 530 -44.69 -12.20 21.71
CA GLY A 530 -44.99 -11.30 22.81
C GLY A 530 -45.34 -11.96 24.14
N GLU A 531 -45.49 -13.30 24.18
CA GLU A 531 -45.74 -14.08 25.38
C GLU A 531 -44.48 -14.70 25.95
N ILE A 532 -44.36 -14.78 27.27
CA ILE A 532 -43.23 -15.42 27.94
C ILE A 532 -43.42 -16.94 27.79
N ILE A 533 -42.48 -17.58 27.07
CA ILE A 533 -42.45 -19.03 26.90
C ILE A 533 -41.46 -19.71 27.89
N PHE A 534 -40.53 -18.95 28.43
CA PHE A 534 -39.56 -19.44 29.41
C PHE A 534 -39.13 -18.31 30.33
N GLU A 535 -39.05 -18.60 31.62
CA GLU A 535 -38.40 -17.75 32.64
C GLU A 535 -37.58 -18.66 33.57
N GLY A 536 -36.26 -18.45 33.65
CA GLY A 536 -35.40 -19.34 34.38
C GLY A 536 -33.92 -19.00 34.28
N GLU A 537 -33.10 -19.98 34.68
CA GLU A 537 -31.64 -19.90 34.58
C GLU A 537 -31.16 -20.57 33.31
N PHE A 538 -30.24 -19.88 32.63
CA PHE A 538 -29.54 -20.39 31.47
C PHE A 538 -28.19 -20.97 31.93
N LEU A 539 -27.85 -22.17 31.45
CA LEU A 539 -26.58 -22.83 31.62
C LEU A 539 -26.03 -23.31 30.30
N GLU A 540 -24.78 -22.93 29.97
CA GLU A 540 -24.05 -23.35 28.75
C GLU A 540 -24.84 -23.12 27.45
N GLY A 541 -25.60 -22.01 27.40
CA GLY A 541 -26.36 -21.63 26.19
C GLY A 541 -27.70 -22.36 26.00
N LYS A 542 -28.14 -23.10 27.03
CA LYS A 542 -29.43 -23.83 27.06
C LYS A 542 -30.29 -23.31 28.17
#